data_8b9c783acacbac1f7d3924377721b2ce
#
_entry.id   8b9c783acacbac1f7d3924377721b2ce
#
_cell.length_a   1.000
_cell.length_b   1.000
_cell.length_c   1.000
_cell.angle_alpha   90.00
_cell.angle_beta   90.00
_cell.angle_gamma   90.00
#
_symmetry.space_group_name_H-M   'P 1'
#
loop_
_entity.id
_entity.type
_entity.pdbx_description
1 polymer ?
#
loop_
_entity_poly.entity_id
_entity_poly.type
_entity_poly.pdbx_seq_one_letter_code
_entity_poly.pdbx_strand_id
1 'polypeptide(L)'
;MKHEINQTIKDILQEAGLYHRQLLEFNDINSSVISLGDYILADVNGDDTVDIKDVRVLVDNKPVKVIEVDTTNALITLENPVMTGQEVSVRFASSSAEPEYVEKVRAEALSEIISKIPCEAAWAEDYKPTLRYIQRLMAAGMLLVRDYGFNEDIENTSKDGYKKLELASEKLNTLIATVCGGACSRSAQGFAARDDGDLFSKRPHISSEDW
;
A
#
# COMPACT_ATOMS: atom_id res chain seq x y z
N MET A 1 21.04 -5.44 -13.68
CA MET A 1 20.27 -4.17 -13.67
C MET A 1 19.28 -4.24 -12.52
N LYS A 2 19.16 -3.18 -11.72
CA LYS A 2 18.10 -3.14 -10.69
C LYS A 2 16.80 -2.75 -11.39
N HIS A 3 15.79 -3.60 -11.33
CA HIS A 3 14.45 -3.31 -11.82
C HIS A 3 13.74 -2.41 -10.81
N GLU A 4 14.01 -1.11 -10.84
CA GLU A 4 13.42 -0.14 -9.92
C GLU A 4 12.15 0.45 -10.54
N ILE A 5 11.02 -0.02 -10.05
CA ILE A 5 9.74 0.65 -10.17
C ILE A 5 9.36 1.08 -8.75
N ASN A 6 9.50 2.38 -8.46
CA ASN A 6 9.18 2.89 -7.13
C ASN A 6 7.79 3.52 -7.17
N GLN A 7 6.82 2.79 -6.63
CA GLN A 7 5.52 3.34 -6.30
C GLN A 7 5.57 3.82 -4.84
N THR A 8 5.03 5.00 -4.53
CA THR A 8 5.07 5.53 -3.16
C THR A 8 4.14 4.77 -2.22
N ILE A 9 4.46 4.74 -0.93
CA ILE A 9 3.60 4.18 0.11
C ILE A 9 2.24 4.87 0.10
N LYS A 10 2.23 6.19 -0.03
CA LYS A 10 1.01 7.01 -0.17
C LYS A 10 0.09 6.52 -1.29
N ASP A 11 0.63 6.28 -2.48
CA ASP A 11 -0.18 5.84 -3.61
C ASP A 11 -0.81 4.45 -3.38
N ILE A 12 -0.08 3.56 -2.72
CA ILE A 12 -0.56 2.23 -2.35
C ILE A 12 -1.70 2.35 -1.32
N LEU A 13 -1.52 3.18 -0.28
CA LEU A 13 -2.53 3.42 0.74
C LEU A 13 -3.79 4.07 0.16
N GLN A 14 -3.64 5.03 -0.77
CA GLN A 14 -4.77 5.65 -1.46
C GLN A 14 -5.53 4.63 -2.32
N GLU A 15 -4.82 3.78 -3.06
CA GLU A 15 -5.42 2.71 -3.85
C GLU A 15 -6.15 1.69 -3.00
N ALA A 16 -5.63 1.40 -1.80
CA ALA A 16 -6.25 0.50 -0.83
C ALA A 16 -7.43 1.14 -0.06
N GLY A 17 -7.60 2.46 -0.13
CA GLY A 17 -8.61 3.18 0.67
C GLY A 17 -8.22 3.32 2.14
N LEU A 18 -6.94 3.15 2.48
CA LEU A 18 -6.39 3.20 3.84
C LEU A 18 -5.73 4.53 4.18
N TYR A 19 -5.79 5.51 3.28
CA TYR A 19 -5.23 6.85 3.43
C TYR A 19 -6.33 7.87 3.70
N HIS A 20 -6.25 8.56 4.83
CA HIS A 20 -7.26 9.50 5.28
C HIS A 20 -6.66 10.87 5.58
N ARG A 21 -7.29 11.93 5.08
CA ARG A 21 -6.96 13.30 5.48
C ARG A 21 -7.71 13.65 6.76
N GLN A 22 -6.99 14.13 7.75
CA GLN A 22 -7.51 14.47 9.07
C GLN A 22 -7.46 15.97 9.31
N LEU A 23 -8.44 16.45 10.04
CA LEU A 23 -8.47 17.79 10.65
C LEU A 23 -8.89 17.59 12.11
N LEU A 24 -7.99 17.89 13.03
CA LEU A 24 -8.30 17.92 14.46
C LEU A 24 -8.33 19.36 14.97
N GLU A 25 -9.27 19.63 15.85
CA GLU A 25 -9.42 20.92 16.50
C GLU A 25 -9.24 20.71 18.01
N PHE A 26 -8.44 21.56 18.61
CA PHE A 26 -8.13 21.52 20.02
C PHE A 26 -8.41 22.89 20.65
N ASN A 27 -8.96 22.85 21.85
CA ASN A 27 -9.17 24.02 22.69
C ASN A 27 -8.38 23.84 23.97
N ASP A 28 -7.97 24.96 24.57
CA ASP A 28 -7.33 24.98 25.89
C ASP A 28 -5.99 24.20 25.99
N ILE A 29 -5.25 24.08 24.89
CA ILE A 29 -3.87 23.63 24.95
C ILE A 29 -3.01 24.70 25.60
N ASN A 30 -2.18 24.31 26.56
CA ASN A 30 -1.14 25.16 27.15
C ASN A 30 0.20 24.45 27.06
N SER A 31 0.65 24.20 25.84
CA SER A 31 1.83 23.39 25.54
C SER A 31 2.40 23.71 24.18
N SER A 32 3.69 23.44 23.98
CA SER A 32 4.31 23.37 22.66
C SER A 32 4.18 21.99 22.01
N VAL A 33 3.72 20.97 22.75
CA VAL A 33 3.54 19.60 22.25
C VAL A 33 2.06 19.29 22.14
N ILE A 34 1.65 18.83 20.96
CA ILE A 34 0.28 18.43 20.65
C ILE A 34 0.27 16.93 20.37
N SER A 35 -0.56 16.19 21.08
CA SER A 35 -0.78 14.77 20.81
C SER A 35 -1.93 14.60 19.81
N LEU A 36 -1.70 13.80 18.81
CA LEU A 36 -2.71 13.39 17.82
C LEU A 36 -3.44 12.11 18.22
N GLY A 37 -3.16 11.56 19.41
CA GLY A 37 -3.76 10.31 19.88
C GLY A 37 -3.18 9.08 19.17
N ASP A 38 -4.05 8.14 18.79
CA ASP A 38 -3.64 6.84 18.24
C ASP A 38 -3.55 6.85 16.70
N TYR A 39 -3.37 8.01 16.07
CA TYR A 39 -3.23 8.08 14.62
C TYR A 39 -1.85 7.61 14.15
N ILE A 40 -1.84 6.72 13.18
CA ILE A 40 -0.64 6.40 12.41
C ILE A 40 -0.48 7.50 11.35
N LEU A 41 0.57 8.32 11.48
CA LEU A 41 0.81 9.41 10.53
C LEU A 41 1.24 8.86 9.16
N ALA A 42 0.77 9.51 8.11
CA ALA A 42 1.07 9.13 6.73
C ALA A 42 1.70 10.30 5.96
N ASP A 43 2.58 9.97 5.04
CA ASP A 43 3.24 10.88 4.13
C ASP A 43 2.21 11.62 3.25
N VAL A 44 2.28 12.95 3.25
CA VAL A 44 1.40 13.84 2.47
C VAL A 44 2.08 14.25 1.16
N ASN A 45 3.39 14.42 1.16
CA ASN A 45 4.15 14.95 0.03
C ASN A 45 4.58 13.86 -0.98
N GLY A 46 4.61 12.58 -0.60
CA GLY A 46 4.93 11.44 -1.46
C GLY A 46 6.43 11.15 -1.56
N ASP A 47 7.20 11.49 -0.52
CA ASP A 47 8.63 11.21 -0.44
C ASP A 47 8.96 9.94 0.37
N ASP A 48 7.94 9.19 0.78
CA ASP A 48 7.98 7.98 1.61
C ASP A 48 8.51 8.22 3.04
N THR A 49 8.55 9.48 3.49
CA THR A 49 8.91 9.85 4.86
C THR A 49 7.83 10.72 5.47
N VAL A 50 7.60 10.58 6.77
CA VAL A 50 6.69 11.48 7.50
C VAL A 50 7.52 12.48 8.28
N ASP A 51 7.43 13.74 7.89
CA ASP A 51 8.19 14.84 8.51
C ASP A 51 7.32 16.08 8.78
N ILE A 52 7.98 17.16 9.14
CA ILE A 52 7.32 18.44 9.45
C ILE A 52 6.55 19.05 8.26
N LYS A 53 6.80 18.61 7.02
CA LYS A 53 6.11 19.09 5.82
C LYS A 53 4.75 18.43 5.63
N ASP A 54 4.52 17.29 6.29
CA ASP A 54 3.30 16.52 6.19
C ASP A 54 2.23 16.99 7.18
N VAL A 55 2.61 17.89 8.07
CA VAL A 55 1.73 18.40 9.12
C VAL A 55 1.60 19.91 9.00
N ARG A 56 0.37 20.39 9.07
CA ARG A 56 0.08 21.83 9.09
C ARG A 56 -0.70 22.20 10.34
N VAL A 57 -0.14 23.09 11.13
CA VAL A 57 -0.78 23.59 12.36
C VAL A 57 -1.15 25.06 12.19
N LEU A 58 -2.37 25.40 12.59
CA LEU A 58 -2.86 26.77 12.67
C LEU A 58 -3.23 27.06 14.14
N VAL A 59 -2.84 28.21 14.64
CA VAL A 59 -3.28 28.76 15.92
C VAL A 59 -4.00 30.07 15.65
N ASP A 60 -5.25 30.19 16.09
CA ASP A 60 -6.14 31.33 15.77
C ASP A 60 -6.16 31.63 14.25
N ASN A 61 -6.27 30.55 13.44
CA ASN A 61 -6.22 30.58 11.97
C ASN A 61 -4.91 31.09 11.35
N LYS A 62 -3.82 31.22 12.12
CA LYS A 62 -2.50 31.62 11.63
C LYS A 62 -1.56 30.42 11.62
N PRO A 63 -0.79 30.20 10.53
CA PRO A 63 0.15 29.10 10.47
C PRO A 63 1.27 29.28 11.50
N VAL A 64 1.58 28.22 12.22
CA VAL A 64 2.68 28.15 13.18
C VAL A 64 3.71 27.14 12.72
N LYS A 65 4.95 27.33 13.15
CA LYS A 65 6.06 26.49 12.74
C LYS A 65 6.10 25.23 13.58
N VAL A 66 6.05 24.10 12.90
CA VAL A 66 6.35 22.77 13.47
C VAL A 66 7.85 22.57 13.41
N ILE A 67 8.46 22.11 14.49
CA ILE A 67 9.90 21.84 14.59
C ILE A 67 10.21 20.35 14.63
N GLU A 68 9.25 19.53 15.07
CA GLU A 68 9.44 18.09 15.18
C GLU A 68 8.10 17.35 15.03
N VAL A 69 8.16 16.17 14.42
CA VAL A 69 7.06 15.20 14.34
C VAL A 69 7.58 13.86 14.83
N ASP A 70 7.04 13.38 15.95
CA ASP A 70 7.29 12.04 16.48
C ASP A 70 6.20 11.11 15.92
N THR A 71 6.55 10.31 14.93
CA THR A 71 5.63 9.38 14.27
C THR A 71 5.27 8.19 15.15
N THR A 72 6.12 7.83 16.11
CA THR A 72 5.90 6.69 17.00
C THR A 72 4.82 6.97 18.04
N ASN A 73 4.84 8.18 18.59
CA ASN A 73 3.90 8.60 19.64
C ASN A 73 2.81 9.55 19.11
N ALA A 74 2.78 9.82 17.80
CA ALA A 74 1.90 10.76 17.15
C ALA A 74 1.90 12.14 17.84
N LEU A 75 3.10 12.69 18.09
CA LEU A 75 3.30 13.99 18.73
C LEU A 75 3.85 15.02 17.74
N ILE A 76 3.37 16.23 17.86
CA ILE A 76 3.86 17.39 17.10
C ILE A 76 4.43 18.41 18.08
N THR A 77 5.66 18.85 17.85
CA THR A 77 6.29 19.91 18.64
C THR A 77 6.33 21.22 17.84
N LEU A 78 5.80 22.28 18.45
CA LEU A 78 5.78 23.63 17.90
C LEU A 78 6.97 24.44 18.38
N GLU A 79 7.40 25.42 17.58
CA GLU A 79 8.48 26.35 17.96
C GLU A 79 8.10 27.21 19.18
N ASN A 80 6.83 27.58 19.30
CA ASN A 80 6.30 28.36 20.43
C ASN A 80 5.13 27.62 21.07
N PRO A 81 4.98 27.71 22.41
CA PRO A 81 3.83 27.12 23.08
C PRO A 81 2.53 27.82 22.69
N VAL A 82 1.46 27.04 22.59
CA VAL A 82 0.10 27.55 22.49
C VAL A 82 -0.35 28.01 23.87
N MET A 83 -1.03 29.14 23.94
CA MET A 83 -1.56 29.68 25.19
C MET A 83 -3.00 29.23 25.41
N THR A 84 -3.41 29.17 26.67
CA THR A 84 -4.81 28.89 27.05
C THR A 84 -5.76 29.87 26.36
N GLY A 85 -6.85 29.36 25.78
CA GLY A 85 -7.86 30.12 25.07
C GLY A 85 -7.60 30.39 23.61
N GLN A 86 -6.49 29.87 23.05
CA GLN A 86 -6.23 29.87 21.61
C GLN A 86 -6.84 28.63 20.96
N GLU A 87 -7.43 28.80 19.78
CA GLU A 87 -7.93 27.72 18.97
C GLU A 87 -6.80 27.12 18.13
N VAL A 88 -6.64 25.81 18.19
CA VAL A 88 -5.62 25.07 17.41
C VAL A 88 -6.29 24.13 16.44
N SER A 89 -5.91 24.21 15.17
CA SER A 89 -6.30 23.22 14.18
C SER A 89 -5.06 22.55 13.56
N VAL A 90 -5.08 21.22 13.48
CA VAL A 90 -4.01 20.42 12.93
C VAL A 90 -4.52 19.63 11.74
N ARG A 91 -3.86 19.79 10.59
CA ARG A 91 -4.13 19.04 9.36
C ARG A 91 -2.97 18.11 9.08
N PHE A 92 -3.27 16.85 8.86
CA PHE A 92 -2.31 15.81 8.54
C PHE A 92 -2.97 14.69 7.73
N ALA A 93 -2.21 13.70 7.31
CA ALA A 93 -2.76 12.45 6.81
C ALA A 93 -2.52 11.32 7.81
N SER A 94 -3.46 10.40 7.87
CA SER A 94 -3.33 9.16 8.66
C SER A 94 -3.51 7.94 7.78
N SER A 95 -2.93 6.84 8.24
CA SER A 95 -3.08 5.52 7.65
C SER A 95 -3.74 4.57 8.64
N SER A 96 -4.50 3.60 8.12
CA SER A 96 -4.95 2.45 8.92
C SER A 96 -3.92 1.32 8.93
N ALA A 97 -2.82 1.47 8.18
CA ALA A 97 -1.77 0.46 8.05
C ALA A 97 -0.41 1.05 8.44
N GLU A 98 0.39 0.25 9.15
CA GLU A 98 1.76 0.59 9.52
C GLU A 98 2.63 0.77 8.27
N PRO A 99 3.41 1.87 8.16
CA PRO A 99 4.25 2.14 6.98
C PRO A 99 5.25 1.02 6.67
N GLU A 100 5.86 0.42 7.69
CA GLU A 100 6.80 -0.70 7.53
C GLU A 100 6.13 -1.93 6.91
N TYR A 101 4.87 -2.17 7.27
CA TYR A 101 4.11 -3.27 6.70
C TYR A 101 3.75 -3.00 5.23
N VAL A 102 3.36 -1.77 4.90
CA VAL A 102 3.09 -1.36 3.52
C VAL A 102 4.34 -1.49 2.66
N GLU A 103 5.51 -1.09 3.19
CA GLU A 103 6.81 -1.25 2.52
C GLU A 103 7.12 -2.72 2.20
N LYS A 104 6.90 -3.60 3.17
CA LYS A 104 7.07 -5.05 2.98
C LYS A 104 6.17 -5.58 1.86
N VAL A 105 4.89 -5.20 1.86
CA VAL A 105 3.94 -5.62 0.83
C VAL A 105 4.30 -5.02 -0.54
N ARG A 106 4.80 -3.78 -0.59
CA ARG A 106 5.33 -3.14 -1.80
C ARG A 106 6.48 -3.96 -2.40
N ALA A 107 7.41 -4.39 -1.56
CA ALA A 107 8.54 -5.22 -1.99
C ALA A 107 8.10 -6.60 -2.47
N GLU A 108 7.14 -7.23 -1.79
CA GLU A 108 6.56 -8.51 -2.21
C GLU A 108 5.88 -8.40 -3.58
N ALA A 109 5.06 -7.36 -3.80
CA ALA A 109 4.42 -7.10 -5.07
C ALA A 109 5.44 -6.90 -6.21
N LEU A 110 6.51 -6.15 -5.95
CA LEU A 110 7.61 -5.99 -6.91
C LEU A 110 8.28 -7.32 -7.23
N SER A 111 8.58 -8.12 -6.21
CA SER A 111 9.20 -9.45 -6.38
C SER A 111 8.33 -10.38 -7.23
N GLU A 112 7.02 -10.36 -7.02
CA GLU A 112 6.08 -11.14 -7.82
C GLU A 112 6.05 -10.67 -9.29
N ILE A 113 6.06 -9.36 -9.55
CA ILE A 113 6.14 -8.81 -10.91
C ILE A 113 7.44 -9.25 -11.59
N ILE A 114 8.58 -9.13 -10.91
CA ILE A 114 9.89 -9.54 -11.43
C ILE A 114 9.89 -11.04 -11.81
N SER A 115 9.30 -11.87 -10.97
CA SER A 115 9.26 -13.32 -11.19
C SER A 115 8.44 -13.72 -12.41
N LYS A 116 7.46 -12.91 -12.81
CA LYS A 116 6.53 -13.20 -13.91
C LYS A 116 6.96 -12.60 -15.26
N ILE A 117 7.81 -11.57 -15.26
CA ILE A 117 8.26 -10.92 -16.49
C ILE A 117 9.50 -11.63 -17.05
N PRO A 118 9.39 -12.31 -18.21
CA PRO A 118 10.48 -13.13 -18.74
C PRO A 118 11.45 -12.36 -19.64
N CYS A 119 11.17 -11.10 -19.98
CA CYS A 119 11.96 -10.33 -20.93
C CYS A 119 12.35 -8.94 -20.41
N GLU A 120 13.58 -8.52 -20.73
CA GLU A 120 14.09 -7.19 -20.35
C GLU A 120 13.35 -6.04 -21.03
N ALA A 121 12.78 -6.26 -22.22
CA ALA A 121 12.07 -5.22 -22.95
C ALA A 121 10.87 -4.64 -22.18
N ALA A 122 10.23 -5.43 -21.33
CA ALA A 122 9.13 -4.97 -20.48
C ALA A 122 9.56 -3.98 -19.38
N TRP A 123 10.86 -3.86 -19.11
CA TRP A 123 11.44 -2.93 -18.13
C TRP A 123 11.91 -1.60 -18.74
N ALA A 124 11.66 -1.39 -20.05
CA ALA A 124 11.97 -0.13 -20.70
C ALA A 124 11.17 1.04 -20.08
N GLU A 125 11.71 2.24 -20.19
CA GLU A 125 11.12 3.47 -19.62
C GLU A 125 9.66 3.66 -20.01
N ASP A 126 9.29 3.33 -21.24
CA ASP A 126 7.94 3.47 -21.79
C ASP A 126 6.90 2.63 -21.02
N TYR A 127 7.31 1.53 -20.42
CA TYR A 127 6.43 0.62 -19.68
C TYR A 127 6.47 0.82 -18.15
N LYS A 128 7.41 1.60 -17.63
CA LYS A 128 7.50 1.89 -16.19
C LYS A 128 6.21 2.44 -15.58
N PRO A 129 5.47 3.37 -16.22
CA PRO A 129 4.19 3.82 -15.67
C PRO A 129 3.17 2.69 -15.52
N THR A 130 3.12 1.78 -16.48
CA THR A 130 2.25 0.60 -16.45
C THR A 130 2.66 -0.35 -15.33
N LEU A 131 3.96 -0.63 -15.19
CA LEU A 131 4.50 -1.49 -14.14
C LEU A 131 4.25 -0.90 -12.73
N ARG A 132 4.41 0.42 -12.57
CA ARG A 132 4.06 1.12 -11.32
C ARG A 132 2.59 0.95 -10.97
N TYR A 133 1.72 1.11 -11.95
CA TYR A 133 0.28 0.93 -11.75
C TYR A 133 -0.05 -0.52 -11.34
N ILE A 134 0.57 -1.51 -11.99
CA ILE A 134 0.42 -2.93 -11.64
C ILE A 134 0.91 -3.19 -10.22
N GLN A 135 2.09 -2.68 -9.85
CA GLN A 135 2.62 -2.81 -8.49
C GLN A 135 1.68 -2.21 -7.45
N ARG A 136 1.13 -1.02 -7.72
CA ARG A 136 0.18 -0.35 -6.83
C ARG A 136 -1.07 -1.19 -6.61
N LEU A 137 -1.69 -1.68 -7.69
CA LEU A 137 -2.87 -2.54 -7.61
C LEU A 137 -2.59 -3.83 -6.84
N MET A 138 -1.45 -4.46 -7.11
CA MET A 138 -1.04 -5.71 -6.48
C MET A 138 -0.80 -5.51 -4.98
N ALA A 139 -0.01 -4.50 -4.61
CA ALA A 139 0.25 -4.18 -3.21
C ALA A 139 -1.02 -3.81 -2.45
N ALA A 140 -1.87 -2.94 -3.02
CA ALA A 140 -3.15 -2.59 -2.43
C ALA A 140 -4.08 -3.81 -2.27
N GLY A 141 -4.14 -4.68 -3.27
CA GLY A 141 -4.90 -5.92 -3.20
C GLY A 141 -4.39 -6.87 -2.11
N MET A 142 -3.06 -7.02 -1.99
CA MET A 142 -2.44 -7.83 -0.93
C MET A 142 -2.75 -7.29 0.47
N LEU A 143 -2.69 -5.97 0.68
CA LEU A 143 -3.07 -5.34 1.94
C LEU A 143 -4.50 -5.68 2.32
N LEU A 144 -5.45 -5.48 1.40
CA LEU A 144 -6.88 -5.69 1.65
C LEU A 144 -7.25 -7.16 1.89
N VAL A 145 -6.56 -8.10 1.24
CA VAL A 145 -6.84 -9.54 1.40
C VAL A 145 -6.25 -10.09 2.69
N ARG A 146 -5.06 -9.65 3.09
CA ARG A 146 -4.31 -10.28 4.19
C ARG A 146 -4.73 -9.79 5.57
N ASP A 147 -4.75 -8.46 5.80
CA ASP A 147 -4.79 -7.96 7.17
C ASP A 147 -5.77 -6.82 7.44
N TYR A 148 -6.20 -6.09 6.40
CA TYR A 148 -7.05 -4.92 6.59
C TYR A 148 -8.52 -5.16 6.18
N GLY A 149 -8.87 -6.41 5.90
CA GLY A 149 -10.23 -6.85 5.65
C GLY A 149 -11.05 -7.16 6.91
N PHE A 150 -10.56 -6.85 8.11
CA PHE A 150 -11.17 -7.25 9.38
C PHE A 150 -12.16 -6.24 10.00
N ASN A 151 -12.56 -5.20 9.30
CA ASN A 151 -13.67 -4.37 9.74
C ASN A 151 -15.00 -5.05 9.42
N GLU A 152 -16.10 -4.64 10.08
CA GLU A 152 -17.43 -5.26 10.02
C GLU A 152 -18.02 -5.47 8.60
N ASP A 153 -17.41 -4.84 7.58
CA ASP A 153 -17.68 -5.05 6.15
C ASP A 153 -16.69 -6.00 5.45
N ILE A 154 -16.21 -7.01 6.15
CA ILE A 154 -15.17 -7.99 5.73
C ILE A 154 -15.41 -8.55 4.32
N GLU A 155 -16.68 -8.87 3.99
CA GLU A 155 -17.01 -9.44 2.69
C GLU A 155 -16.74 -8.50 1.51
N ASN A 156 -16.91 -7.20 1.69
CA ASN A 156 -16.72 -6.21 0.63
C ASN A 156 -15.25 -5.83 0.45
N THR A 157 -14.52 -5.67 1.54
CA THR A 157 -13.10 -5.25 1.51
C THR A 157 -12.19 -6.34 0.93
N SER A 158 -12.39 -7.60 1.33
CA SER A 158 -11.65 -8.72 0.75
C SER A 158 -12.01 -8.96 -0.72
N LYS A 159 -13.28 -8.80 -1.10
CA LYS A 159 -13.71 -8.87 -2.51
C LYS A 159 -13.04 -7.78 -3.36
N ASP A 160 -12.90 -6.56 -2.84
CA ASP A 160 -12.20 -5.48 -3.53
C ASP A 160 -10.70 -5.78 -3.66
N GLY A 161 -10.09 -6.33 -2.63
CA GLY A 161 -8.70 -6.80 -2.66
C GLY A 161 -8.47 -7.85 -3.76
N TYR A 162 -9.32 -8.87 -3.85
CA TYR A 162 -9.24 -9.89 -4.91
C TYR A 162 -9.43 -9.30 -6.31
N LYS A 163 -10.37 -8.37 -6.50
CA LYS A 163 -10.56 -7.67 -7.79
C LYS A 163 -9.32 -6.88 -8.20
N LYS A 164 -8.64 -6.22 -7.25
CA LYS A 164 -7.40 -5.50 -7.53
C LYS A 164 -6.28 -6.46 -7.94
N LEU A 165 -6.15 -7.62 -7.29
CA LEU A 165 -5.19 -8.66 -7.64
C LEU A 165 -5.48 -9.25 -9.03
N GLU A 166 -6.73 -9.52 -9.34
CA GLU A 166 -7.16 -10.01 -10.65
C GLU A 166 -6.83 -8.99 -11.75
N LEU A 167 -7.20 -7.72 -11.55
CA LEU A 167 -6.90 -6.64 -12.48
C LEU A 167 -5.38 -6.44 -12.67
N ALA A 168 -4.60 -6.52 -11.60
CA ALA A 168 -3.14 -6.45 -11.67
C ALA A 168 -2.58 -7.59 -12.52
N SER A 169 -3.07 -8.82 -12.31
CA SER A 169 -2.65 -10.01 -13.06
C SER A 169 -3.04 -9.92 -14.53
N GLU A 170 -4.25 -9.46 -14.85
CA GLU A 170 -4.71 -9.23 -16.23
C GLU A 170 -3.81 -8.23 -16.96
N LYS A 171 -3.53 -7.07 -16.33
CA LYS A 171 -2.67 -6.04 -16.91
C LYS A 171 -1.23 -6.50 -17.08
N LEU A 172 -0.71 -7.29 -16.14
CA LEU A 172 0.62 -7.86 -16.22
C LEU A 172 0.71 -8.86 -17.39
N ASN A 173 -0.27 -9.75 -17.53
CA ASN A 173 -0.34 -10.70 -18.64
C ASN A 173 -0.46 -9.99 -19.99
N THR A 174 -1.26 -8.92 -20.06
CA THR A 174 -1.39 -8.09 -21.27
C THR A 174 -0.06 -7.44 -21.64
N LEU A 175 0.66 -6.88 -20.66
CA LEU A 175 1.97 -6.29 -20.87
C LEU A 175 2.97 -7.34 -21.40
N ILE A 176 3.03 -8.51 -20.76
CA ILE A 176 3.90 -9.61 -21.17
C ILE A 176 3.56 -10.07 -22.58
N ALA A 177 2.30 -10.28 -22.90
CA ALA A 177 1.87 -10.68 -24.22
C ALA A 177 2.22 -9.66 -25.30
N THR A 178 2.08 -8.36 -24.99
CA THR A 178 2.37 -7.27 -25.93
C THR A 178 3.87 -7.12 -26.18
N VAL A 179 4.66 -7.14 -25.13
CA VAL A 179 6.08 -6.76 -25.19
C VAL A 179 6.99 -7.99 -25.35
N CYS A 180 6.65 -9.11 -24.71
CA CYS A 180 7.45 -10.34 -24.75
C CYS A 180 6.90 -11.37 -25.74
N GLY A 181 5.78 -11.11 -26.41
CA GLY A 181 4.96 -12.06 -27.18
C GLY A 181 5.63 -12.76 -28.37
N GLY A 182 6.80 -12.28 -28.80
CA GLY A 182 7.58 -12.99 -29.81
C GLY A 182 8.52 -14.07 -29.27
N ALA A 183 8.96 -13.95 -28.01
CA ALA A 183 9.94 -14.83 -27.38
C ALA A 183 9.32 -15.84 -26.41
N CYS A 184 8.18 -15.51 -25.81
CA CYS A 184 7.57 -16.31 -24.74
C CYS A 184 6.51 -17.32 -25.20
N SER A 185 5.99 -17.20 -26.43
CA SER A 185 4.98 -18.13 -26.94
C SER A 185 5.49 -19.58 -27.01
N ARG A 186 6.83 -19.80 -27.07
CA ARG A 186 7.41 -21.13 -27.08
C ARG A 186 7.60 -21.76 -25.70
N SER A 187 7.78 -20.95 -24.64
CA SER A 187 7.93 -21.48 -23.28
C SER A 187 6.60 -21.68 -22.57
N ALA A 188 5.62 -20.80 -22.82
CA ALA A 188 4.28 -20.95 -22.26
C ALA A 188 3.52 -22.16 -22.85
N GLN A 189 3.73 -22.46 -24.13
CA GLN A 189 3.16 -23.66 -24.73
C GLN A 189 3.77 -24.97 -24.18
N GLY A 190 5.01 -24.93 -23.68
CA GLY A 190 5.67 -26.09 -23.05
C GLY A 190 5.10 -26.43 -21.68
N PHE A 191 4.51 -25.47 -20.96
CA PHE A 191 3.86 -25.69 -19.65
C PHE A 191 2.38 -26.03 -19.75
N ALA A 192 1.69 -25.59 -20.80
CA ALA A 192 0.28 -25.93 -21.03
C ALA A 192 0.08 -27.36 -21.57
N ALA A 193 1.14 -28.04 -21.95
CA ALA A 193 1.08 -29.42 -22.51
C ALA A 193 1.33 -30.51 -21.46
N ARG A 194 1.53 -30.20 -20.20
CA ARG A 194 1.42 -31.19 -19.13
C ARG A 194 -0.01 -31.14 -18.57
N ASP A 195 -0.79 -32.00 -19.15
CA ASP A 195 -2.10 -32.41 -18.62
C ASP A 195 -1.83 -33.23 -17.32
N ASP A 196 -1.61 -32.50 -16.21
CA ASP A 196 -1.45 -33.10 -14.89
C ASP A 196 -2.83 -33.45 -14.30
N GLY A 197 -3.76 -33.90 -15.14
CA GLY A 197 -5.07 -34.44 -14.73
C GLY A 197 -4.99 -35.64 -13.75
N ASP A 198 -3.77 -36.13 -13.44
CA ASP A 198 -3.59 -37.30 -12.58
C ASP A 198 -3.14 -37.01 -11.14
N LEU A 199 -2.85 -35.75 -10.77
CA LEU A 199 -2.38 -35.44 -9.40
C LEU A 199 -3.50 -35.37 -8.36
N PHE A 200 -4.77 -35.33 -8.78
CA PHE A 200 -5.93 -35.30 -7.84
C PHE A 200 -6.73 -36.60 -7.79
N SER A 201 -6.41 -37.62 -8.58
CA SER A 201 -7.15 -38.88 -8.62
C SER A 201 -6.69 -39.93 -7.60
N LYS A 202 -5.62 -39.67 -6.84
CA LYS A 202 -5.13 -40.56 -5.77
C LYS A 202 -5.31 -39.95 -4.38
N ARG A 203 -6.55 -39.63 -4.00
CA ARG A 203 -6.87 -39.60 -2.58
C ARG A 203 -7.00 -41.06 -2.12
N PRO A 204 -6.26 -41.50 -1.08
CA PRO A 204 -6.52 -42.81 -0.50
C PRO A 204 -7.94 -42.83 0.04
N HIS A 205 -8.72 -43.79 -0.41
CA HIS A 205 -10.04 -44.08 0.10
C HIS A 205 -9.87 -44.59 1.53
N ILE A 206 -10.10 -43.74 2.52
CA ILE A 206 -10.20 -44.15 3.92
C ILE A 206 -11.58 -44.80 4.03
N SER A 207 -11.61 -46.10 4.15
CA SER A 207 -12.85 -46.84 4.41
C SER A 207 -13.34 -46.55 5.81
N SER A 208 -14.65 -46.41 5.97
CA SER A 208 -15.35 -46.12 7.22
C SER A 208 -15.40 -47.31 8.20
N GLU A 209 -14.49 -48.26 8.09
CA GLU A 209 -14.44 -49.46 8.95
C GLU A 209 -13.34 -49.47 10.03
N ASP A 210 -12.56 -48.38 10.15
CA ASP A 210 -11.48 -48.22 11.16
C ASP A 210 -11.87 -47.21 12.28
N TRP A 211 -13.13 -47.36 12.80
CA TRP A 211 -13.56 -46.72 14.05
C TRP A 211 -14.11 -47.77 15.01
#